data_ad514325063773392a156a13a4d57865
#
_entry.id   ad514325063773392a156a13a4d57865
#
_cell.length_a   1.000
_cell.length_b   1.000
_cell.length_c   1.000
_cell.angle_alpha   90.00
_cell.angle_beta   90.00
_cell.angle_gamma   90.00
#
_symmetry.space_group_name_H-M   'P 1'
#
loop_
_entity.id
_entity.type
_entity.pdbx_description
1 polymer ?
#
loop_
_entity_poly.entity_id
_entity_poly.type
_entity_poly.pdbx_seq_one_letter_code
_entity_poly.pdbx_strand_id
1 'polypeptide(L)'
;QENTDGDKLNRTLTHPNDVKINGGYMYVVESNAHAISRIKMSTGVLSRYVGKRYDQGDDNGNETEARFNRPSAIAFDSNNVMYVVDKDNSKIRKVVDDGTNRIVTDFAGSGNWGESDGDADKAEISNMRGGIVVDSNNNVYVTAHDRIRKISADGTTVSTIAGQWHDYSDGYGTNARFRDPSGLAIDENDNIYVGDANNHRIRKVSDLSNASGAKVETISGTGDYDYG
;
A
#
# COMPACT_ATOMS: atom_id res chain seq x y z
N GLN A 1 15.69 -11.48 22.74
CA GLN A 1 14.76 -12.61 22.95
C GLN A 1 13.70 -12.53 21.87
N GLU A 2 13.72 -13.50 20.94
CA GLU A 2 12.66 -13.65 19.95
C GLU A 2 11.36 -13.92 20.71
N ASN A 3 10.39 -13.07 20.48
CA ASN A 3 9.08 -13.20 21.08
C ASN A 3 8.36 -14.35 20.34
N THR A 4 8.40 -15.55 20.90
CA THR A 4 7.68 -16.72 20.38
C THR A 4 6.17 -16.44 20.35
N ASP A 5 5.45 -17.10 19.44
CA ASP A 5 3.97 -17.04 19.37
C ASP A 5 3.36 -17.23 20.75
N GLY A 6 2.54 -16.31 21.18
CA GLY A 6 2.01 -16.27 22.55
C GLY A 6 0.55 -15.81 22.61
N ASP A 7 -0.03 -15.99 23.80
CA ASP A 7 -1.41 -15.64 24.13
C ASP A 7 -1.80 -14.19 23.78
N LYS A 8 -3.12 -14.00 23.60
CA LYS A 8 -3.80 -12.75 23.18
C LYS A 8 -3.27 -11.45 23.81
N LEU A 9 -2.76 -11.51 25.03
CA LEU A 9 -2.42 -10.34 25.84
C LEU A 9 -0.92 -10.18 26.14
N ASN A 10 -0.09 -11.16 25.79
CA ASN A 10 1.33 -11.16 26.14
C ASN A 10 2.26 -10.64 25.03
N ARG A 11 1.70 -10.17 23.92
CA ARG A 11 2.46 -9.61 22.80
C ARG A 11 1.98 -8.20 22.48
N THR A 12 2.91 -7.26 22.41
CA THR A 12 2.61 -5.87 22.04
C THR A 12 2.76 -5.68 20.55
N LEU A 13 1.80 -4.99 19.93
CA LEU A 13 1.95 -4.39 18.61
C LEU A 13 2.72 -3.07 18.73
N THR A 14 3.60 -2.81 17.78
CA THR A 14 4.43 -1.60 17.78
C THR A 14 4.06 -0.70 16.61
N HIS A 15 3.38 0.41 16.89
CA HIS A 15 2.88 1.37 15.89
C HIS A 15 2.12 0.66 14.76
N PRO A 16 0.96 0.04 15.03
CA PRO A 16 0.13 -0.54 14.00
C PRO A 16 -0.38 0.57 13.07
N ASN A 17 -0.10 0.44 11.77
CA ASN A 17 -0.39 1.48 10.78
C ASN A 17 -1.51 1.08 9.81
N ASP A 18 -1.59 -0.18 9.44
CA ASP A 18 -2.66 -0.71 8.58
C ASP A 18 -3.06 -2.11 9.03
N VAL A 19 -4.29 -2.49 8.70
CA VAL A 19 -4.85 -3.80 8.99
C VAL A 19 -5.71 -4.31 7.83
N LYS A 20 -5.52 -5.58 7.46
CA LYS A 20 -6.36 -6.27 6.48
C LYS A 20 -6.77 -7.64 6.98
N ILE A 21 -7.97 -8.07 6.61
CA ILE A 21 -8.48 -9.42 6.91
C ILE A 21 -8.35 -10.27 5.65
N ASN A 22 -7.73 -11.44 5.78
CA ASN A 22 -7.65 -12.42 4.71
C ASN A 22 -7.52 -13.84 5.30
N GLY A 23 -8.19 -14.83 4.71
CA GLY A 23 -8.04 -16.25 5.05
C GLY A 23 -8.23 -16.60 6.54
N GLY A 24 -9.10 -15.87 7.28
CA GLY A 24 -9.33 -16.09 8.71
C GLY A 24 -8.28 -15.47 9.64
N TYR A 25 -7.39 -14.66 9.08
CA TYR A 25 -6.39 -13.88 9.81
C TYR A 25 -6.61 -12.38 9.63
N MET A 26 -6.26 -11.62 10.66
CA MET A 26 -6.07 -10.19 10.61
C MET A 26 -4.57 -9.91 10.50
N TYR A 27 -4.14 -9.31 9.42
CA TYR A 27 -2.75 -8.91 9.19
C TYR A 27 -2.56 -7.47 9.63
N VAL A 28 -1.48 -7.20 10.36
CA VAL A 28 -1.20 -5.90 10.95
C VAL A 28 0.19 -5.43 10.53
N VAL A 29 0.24 -4.26 9.92
CA VAL A 29 1.51 -3.59 9.58
C VAL A 29 2.05 -2.91 10.83
N GLU A 30 3.21 -3.34 11.30
CA GLU A 30 3.90 -2.75 12.45
C GLU A 30 5.06 -1.86 11.95
N SER A 31 4.76 -0.60 11.65
CA SER A 31 5.68 0.30 10.96
C SER A 31 7.03 0.45 11.67
N ASN A 32 7.04 0.75 12.97
CA ASN A 32 8.29 0.91 13.73
C ASN A 32 8.94 -0.42 14.15
N ALA A 33 8.24 -1.53 14.01
CA ALA A 33 8.84 -2.85 14.18
C ALA A 33 9.42 -3.40 12.86
N HIS A 34 9.23 -2.70 11.74
CA HIS A 34 9.70 -3.11 10.40
C HIS A 34 9.21 -4.49 9.98
N ALA A 35 7.98 -4.86 10.37
CA ALA A 35 7.43 -6.20 10.18
C ALA A 35 5.92 -6.19 9.95
N ILE A 36 5.42 -7.30 9.43
CA ILE A 36 4.00 -7.62 9.35
C ILE A 36 3.72 -8.76 10.33
N SER A 37 2.74 -8.55 11.20
CA SER A 37 2.22 -9.57 12.11
C SER A 37 0.84 -10.04 11.65
N ARG A 38 0.40 -11.21 12.13
CA ARG A 38 -0.96 -11.70 11.91
C ARG A 38 -1.60 -12.19 13.20
N ILE A 39 -2.90 -12.02 13.29
CA ILE A 39 -3.73 -12.50 14.40
C ILE A 39 -4.70 -13.53 13.84
N LYS A 40 -4.67 -14.77 14.35
CA LYS A 40 -5.66 -15.79 14.00
C LYS A 40 -7.00 -15.42 14.62
N MET A 41 -8.01 -15.08 13.83
CA MET A 41 -9.26 -14.51 14.32
C MET A 41 -10.04 -15.48 15.23
N SER A 42 -9.96 -16.80 14.97
CA SER A 42 -10.67 -17.80 15.77
C SER A 42 -10.09 -18.00 17.19
N THR A 43 -8.80 -17.66 17.40
CA THR A 43 -8.13 -17.86 18.69
C THR A 43 -7.60 -16.57 19.31
N GLY A 44 -7.42 -15.51 18.51
CA GLY A 44 -6.79 -14.26 18.90
C GLY A 44 -5.26 -14.35 19.08
N VAL A 45 -4.63 -15.46 18.66
CA VAL A 45 -3.20 -15.63 18.75
C VAL A 45 -2.49 -14.72 17.76
N LEU A 46 -1.59 -13.88 18.28
CA LEU A 46 -0.72 -13.00 17.50
C LEU A 46 0.60 -13.70 17.18
N SER A 47 0.98 -13.71 15.92
CA SER A 47 2.27 -14.23 15.45
C SER A 47 2.92 -13.26 14.45
N ARG A 48 4.26 -13.32 14.33
CA ARG A 48 4.94 -12.66 13.22
C ARG A 48 4.55 -13.35 11.90
N TYR A 49 4.34 -12.57 10.86
CA TYR A 49 4.08 -13.11 9.54
C TYR A 49 5.31 -13.02 8.64
N VAL A 50 5.82 -11.81 8.38
CA VAL A 50 7.07 -11.58 7.63
C VAL A 50 7.81 -10.36 8.17
N GLY A 51 9.10 -10.31 7.90
CA GLY A 51 9.98 -9.21 8.28
C GLY A 51 10.70 -9.44 9.61
N LYS A 52 11.94 -9.02 9.68
CA LYS A 52 12.77 -9.14 10.89
C LYS A 52 12.50 -7.96 11.82
N ARG A 53 11.79 -8.22 12.92
CA ARG A 53 11.38 -7.14 13.85
C ARG A 53 12.56 -6.35 14.38
N TYR A 54 12.42 -5.01 14.35
CA TYR A 54 13.41 -4.04 14.82
C TYR A 54 14.75 -4.06 14.06
N ASP A 55 14.78 -4.72 12.89
CA ASP A 55 15.94 -4.78 12.01
C ASP A 55 15.51 -4.27 10.63
N GLN A 56 15.65 -2.95 10.43
CA GLN A 56 15.31 -2.31 9.18
C GLN A 56 16.29 -2.70 8.06
N GLY A 57 15.81 -2.77 6.84
CA GLY A 57 16.63 -3.06 5.66
C GLY A 57 15.80 -3.23 4.41
N ASP A 58 16.43 -3.69 3.35
CA ASP A 58 15.86 -3.85 2.01
C ASP A 58 16.11 -5.28 1.46
N ASP A 59 16.35 -6.24 2.34
CA ASP A 59 16.65 -7.60 1.91
C ASP A 59 15.39 -8.36 1.49
N ASN A 60 15.49 -9.06 0.37
CA ASN A 60 14.57 -10.10 -0.05
C ASN A 60 14.87 -11.41 0.70
N GLY A 61 13.96 -12.38 0.64
CA GLY A 61 14.20 -13.70 1.24
C GLY A 61 12.96 -14.27 1.89
N ASN A 62 13.18 -15.27 2.76
CA ASN A 62 12.08 -15.89 3.50
C ASN A 62 11.58 -14.98 4.64
N GLU A 63 10.55 -15.44 5.36
CA GLU A 63 9.87 -14.65 6.41
C GLU A 63 10.77 -14.20 7.57
N THR A 64 11.95 -14.82 7.74
CA THR A 64 12.91 -14.49 8.79
C THR A 64 14.12 -13.71 8.31
N GLU A 65 14.38 -13.73 7.02
CA GLU A 65 15.51 -13.04 6.37
C GLU A 65 15.10 -11.67 5.82
N ALA A 66 13.92 -11.61 5.21
CA ALA A 66 13.43 -10.38 4.61
C ALA A 66 13.35 -9.22 5.61
N ARG A 67 13.73 -8.04 5.14
CA ARG A 67 13.69 -6.79 5.89
C ARG A 67 12.84 -5.77 5.18
N PHE A 68 12.18 -4.94 5.96
CA PHE A 68 11.44 -3.76 5.51
C PHE A 68 11.99 -2.51 6.20
N ASN A 69 11.63 -1.36 5.67
CA ASN A 69 11.93 -0.09 6.31
C ASN A 69 10.65 0.75 6.47
N ARG A 70 10.08 0.74 7.68
CA ARG A 70 8.83 1.40 8.05
C ARG A 70 7.68 1.10 7.07
N PRO A 71 7.33 -0.19 6.88
CA PRO A 71 6.19 -0.54 6.04
C PRO A 71 4.94 0.20 6.52
N SER A 72 4.09 0.64 5.60
CA SER A 72 2.96 1.51 5.96
C SER A 72 1.59 0.92 5.64
N ALA A 73 1.46 0.08 4.64
CA ALA A 73 0.17 -0.51 4.26
C ALA A 73 0.36 -1.85 3.53
N ILE A 74 -0.73 -2.63 3.47
CA ILE A 74 -0.78 -3.90 2.74
C ILE A 74 -2.07 -4.03 1.95
N ALA A 75 -2.03 -4.81 0.87
CA ALA A 75 -3.20 -5.27 0.13
C ALA A 75 -3.00 -6.72 -0.30
N PHE A 76 -4.10 -7.41 -0.61
CA PHE A 76 -4.09 -8.76 -1.16
C PHE A 76 -4.72 -8.77 -2.54
N ASP A 77 -4.18 -9.59 -3.44
CA ASP A 77 -4.82 -9.88 -4.71
C ASP A 77 -5.78 -11.09 -4.59
N SER A 78 -6.41 -11.44 -5.72
CA SER A 78 -7.35 -12.58 -5.81
C SER A 78 -6.69 -13.94 -5.56
N ASN A 79 -5.37 -14.04 -5.66
CA ASN A 79 -4.57 -15.25 -5.42
C ASN A 79 -4.00 -15.30 -4.00
N ASN A 80 -4.42 -14.39 -3.11
CA ASN A 80 -3.89 -14.23 -1.75
C ASN A 80 -2.40 -13.82 -1.68
N VAL A 81 -1.86 -13.27 -2.75
CA VAL A 81 -0.54 -12.63 -2.72
C VAL A 81 -0.66 -11.29 -1.99
N MET A 82 0.23 -11.05 -1.02
CA MET A 82 0.26 -9.79 -0.30
C MET A 82 1.23 -8.81 -0.96
N TYR A 83 0.80 -7.57 -1.12
CA TYR A 83 1.64 -6.44 -1.50
C TYR A 83 1.84 -5.51 -0.31
N VAL A 84 3.08 -5.09 -0.08
CA VAL A 84 3.48 -4.27 1.07
C VAL A 84 4.05 -2.95 0.57
N VAL A 85 3.53 -1.85 1.06
CA VAL A 85 4.17 -0.54 0.89
C VAL A 85 5.36 -0.45 1.84
N ASP A 86 6.56 -0.65 1.31
CA ASP A 86 7.83 -0.56 2.04
C ASP A 86 8.36 0.88 1.95
N LYS A 87 7.71 1.73 2.76
CA LYS A 87 7.65 3.18 2.59
C LYS A 87 9.03 3.84 2.51
N ASP A 88 9.88 3.60 3.49
CA ASP A 88 11.17 4.29 3.57
C ASP A 88 12.24 3.64 2.66
N ASN A 89 11.93 2.48 2.05
CA ASN A 89 12.69 1.89 0.95
C ASN A 89 12.20 2.34 -0.45
N SER A 90 11.13 3.14 -0.52
CA SER A 90 10.52 3.58 -1.79
C SER A 90 10.17 2.42 -2.74
N LYS A 91 9.68 1.31 -2.17
CA LYS A 91 9.36 0.08 -2.89
C LYS A 91 7.98 -0.46 -2.55
N ILE A 92 7.42 -1.21 -3.48
CA ILE A 92 6.33 -2.16 -3.22
C ILE A 92 6.96 -3.54 -3.20
N ARG A 93 6.73 -4.27 -2.09
CA ARG A 93 7.25 -5.63 -1.94
C ARG A 93 6.10 -6.63 -2.10
N LYS A 94 6.41 -7.78 -2.68
CA LYS A 94 5.47 -8.88 -2.89
C LYS A 94 5.78 -10.02 -1.92
N VAL A 95 4.75 -10.54 -1.26
CA VAL A 95 4.87 -11.69 -0.35
C VAL A 95 4.00 -12.82 -0.88
N VAL A 96 4.63 -13.94 -1.20
CA VAL A 96 3.96 -15.18 -1.61
C VAL A 96 4.04 -16.18 -0.47
N ASP A 97 2.89 -16.67 0.00
CA ASP A 97 2.78 -17.72 1.02
C ASP A 97 2.34 -19.02 0.32
N ASP A 98 3.21 -20.02 0.29
CA ASP A 98 2.91 -21.35 -0.28
C ASP A 98 2.35 -22.35 0.77
N GLY A 99 2.07 -21.84 1.98
CA GLY A 99 1.63 -22.62 3.14
C GLY A 99 2.77 -23.17 3.99
N THR A 100 3.99 -23.20 3.46
CA THR A 100 5.20 -23.65 4.18
C THR A 100 6.15 -22.48 4.40
N ASN A 101 6.40 -21.71 3.35
CA ASN A 101 7.31 -20.57 3.36
C ASN A 101 6.61 -19.31 2.90
N ARG A 102 7.05 -18.17 3.37
CA ARG A 102 6.64 -16.84 2.91
C ARG A 102 7.84 -16.17 2.30
N ILE A 103 7.81 -15.99 1.00
CA ILE A 103 8.92 -15.38 0.25
C ILE A 103 8.57 -13.94 -0.06
N VAL A 104 9.46 -13.03 0.32
CA VAL A 104 9.41 -11.60 0.05
C VAL A 104 10.34 -11.27 -1.10
N THR A 105 9.82 -10.56 -2.10
CA THR A 105 10.60 -10.06 -3.24
C THR A 105 10.24 -8.61 -3.54
N ASP A 106 11.10 -7.89 -4.24
CA ASP A 106 10.72 -6.61 -4.84
C ASP A 106 9.64 -6.84 -5.90
N PHE A 107 8.67 -5.94 -5.95
CA PHE A 107 7.62 -5.95 -6.95
C PHE A 107 7.69 -4.71 -7.85
N ALA A 108 7.89 -3.53 -7.27
CA ALA A 108 8.09 -2.29 -8.00
C ALA A 108 8.82 -1.25 -7.13
N GLY A 109 9.47 -0.31 -7.79
CA GLY A 109 10.23 0.77 -7.18
C GLY A 109 11.73 0.52 -7.19
N SER A 110 12.50 1.48 -7.71
CA SER A 110 13.97 1.41 -7.77
C SER A 110 14.65 1.59 -6.41
N GLY A 111 13.90 2.02 -5.40
CA GLY A 111 14.46 2.44 -4.11
C GLY A 111 14.95 3.90 -4.09
N ASN A 112 15.04 4.55 -5.24
CA ASN A 112 15.43 5.94 -5.34
C ASN A 112 14.25 6.87 -5.03
N TRP A 113 14.57 8.06 -4.59
CA TRP A 113 13.60 9.14 -4.42
C TRP A 113 13.24 9.74 -5.77
N GLY A 114 11.96 9.83 -6.09
CA GLY A 114 11.44 10.44 -7.32
C GLY A 114 10.03 9.95 -7.67
N GLU A 115 9.61 10.26 -8.88
CA GLU A 115 8.23 10.04 -9.35
C GLU A 115 8.17 9.55 -10.80
N SER A 116 9.27 9.05 -11.36
CA SER A 116 9.32 8.58 -12.75
C SER A 116 8.50 7.31 -12.95
N ASP A 117 7.77 7.27 -14.06
CA ASP A 117 7.08 6.09 -14.59
C ASP A 117 8.06 5.22 -15.39
N GLY A 118 7.68 4.01 -15.74
CA GLY A 118 8.44 3.12 -16.63
C GLY A 118 8.54 1.68 -16.12
N ASP A 119 9.66 1.03 -16.43
CA ASP A 119 9.94 -0.33 -15.97
C ASP A 119 9.88 -0.39 -14.44
N ALA A 120 9.21 -1.40 -13.88
CA ALA A 120 8.89 -1.43 -12.46
C ALA A 120 10.12 -1.42 -11.54
N ASP A 121 11.23 -2.02 -11.98
CA ASP A 121 12.51 -2.05 -11.26
C ASP A 121 13.29 -0.71 -11.33
N LYS A 122 12.89 0.19 -12.24
CA LYS A 122 13.52 1.51 -12.45
C LYS A 122 12.62 2.67 -12.03
N ALA A 123 11.33 2.45 -11.97
CA ALA A 123 10.36 3.48 -11.60
C ALA A 123 10.62 4.00 -10.17
N GLU A 124 10.36 5.28 -9.97
CA GLU A 124 10.51 5.91 -8.67
C GLU A 124 9.13 6.11 -8.02
N ILE A 125 8.94 5.52 -6.83
CA ILE A 125 7.65 5.52 -6.12
C ILE A 125 7.87 6.01 -4.69
N SER A 126 8.31 7.25 -4.56
CA SER A 126 8.63 7.80 -3.25
C SER A 126 7.43 8.46 -2.56
N ASN A 127 7.62 8.80 -1.29
CA ASN A 127 6.62 9.48 -0.45
C ASN A 127 5.25 8.79 -0.43
N MET A 128 5.24 7.46 -0.32
CA MET A 128 4.02 6.68 -0.19
C MET A 128 3.39 6.89 1.19
N ARG A 129 2.10 7.27 1.22
CA ARG A 129 1.40 7.65 2.47
C ARG A 129 0.47 6.57 3.03
N GLY A 130 0.58 5.34 2.51
CA GLY A 130 -0.13 4.18 3.06
C GLY A 130 -1.42 3.79 2.34
N GLY A 131 -1.76 4.44 1.22
CA GLY A 131 -2.84 3.94 0.36
C GLY A 131 -2.33 2.84 -0.56
N ILE A 132 -2.93 1.64 -0.47
CA ILE A 132 -2.71 0.54 -1.42
C ILE A 132 -4.00 -0.26 -1.61
N VAL A 133 -4.34 -0.53 -2.87
CA VAL A 133 -5.46 -1.42 -3.26
C VAL A 133 -5.07 -2.23 -4.49
N VAL A 134 -5.82 -3.32 -4.73
CA VAL A 134 -5.64 -4.21 -5.89
C VAL A 134 -6.98 -4.31 -6.61
N ASP A 135 -6.98 -4.16 -7.94
CA ASP A 135 -8.19 -4.29 -8.76
C ASP A 135 -8.51 -5.76 -9.10
N SER A 136 -9.65 -5.99 -9.75
CA SER A 136 -10.11 -7.32 -10.16
C SER A 136 -9.17 -8.02 -11.17
N ASN A 137 -8.29 -7.26 -11.83
CA ASN A 137 -7.28 -7.77 -12.75
C ASN A 137 -5.90 -7.95 -12.07
N ASN A 138 -5.83 -7.81 -10.74
CA ASN A 138 -4.62 -7.88 -9.93
C ASN A 138 -3.59 -6.77 -10.20
N ASN A 139 -3.98 -5.64 -10.80
CA ASN A 139 -3.11 -4.47 -10.81
C ASN A 139 -3.10 -3.83 -9.42
N VAL A 140 -1.95 -3.33 -9.01
CA VAL A 140 -1.75 -2.70 -7.70
C VAL A 140 -1.77 -1.17 -7.87
N TYR A 141 -2.51 -0.49 -7.00
CA TYR A 141 -2.59 0.98 -6.99
C TYR A 141 -2.11 1.52 -5.66
N VAL A 142 -1.29 2.57 -5.71
CA VAL A 142 -0.73 3.20 -4.51
C VAL A 142 -0.81 4.72 -4.59
N THR A 143 -0.97 5.35 -3.43
CA THR A 143 -0.73 6.79 -3.29
C THR A 143 0.77 7.03 -3.14
N ALA A 144 1.33 7.85 -4.02
CA ALA A 144 2.73 8.25 -3.96
C ALA A 144 2.84 9.73 -4.30
N HIS A 145 3.32 10.54 -3.36
CA HIS A 145 3.27 11.99 -3.44
C HIS A 145 1.83 12.47 -3.75
N ASP A 146 1.63 13.32 -4.73
CA ASP A 146 0.32 13.86 -5.13
C ASP A 146 -0.30 13.07 -6.31
N ARG A 147 0.00 11.77 -6.41
CA ARG A 147 -0.40 10.89 -7.53
C ARG A 147 -1.00 9.58 -7.06
N ILE A 148 -1.80 9.01 -7.95
CA ILE A 148 -2.19 7.60 -7.91
C ILE A 148 -1.37 6.87 -8.95
N ARG A 149 -0.55 5.93 -8.50
CA ARG A 149 0.33 5.12 -9.35
C ARG A 149 -0.27 3.74 -9.50
N LYS A 150 -0.21 3.20 -10.71
CA LYS A 150 -0.59 1.83 -11.05
C LYS A 150 0.65 1.01 -11.31
N ILE A 151 0.74 -0.16 -10.71
CA ILE A 151 1.70 -1.21 -11.04
C ILE A 151 0.92 -2.30 -11.77
N SER A 152 1.39 -2.74 -12.94
CA SER A 152 0.78 -3.84 -13.69
C SER A 152 0.79 -5.15 -12.89
N ALA A 153 -0.21 -6.00 -13.11
CA ALA A 153 -0.38 -7.27 -12.38
C ALA A 153 0.85 -8.20 -12.48
N ASP A 154 1.55 -8.14 -13.61
CA ASP A 154 2.79 -8.89 -13.85
C ASP A 154 4.04 -8.27 -13.19
N GLY A 155 3.90 -7.06 -12.62
CA GLY A 155 5.00 -6.36 -11.98
C GLY A 155 6.04 -5.81 -12.95
N THR A 156 5.69 -5.54 -14.20
CA THR A 156 6.65 -5.08 -15.22
C THR A 156 6.68 -3.57 -15.39
N THR A 157 5.56 -2.87 -15.13
CA THR A 157 5.45 -1.44 -15.38
C THR A 157 4.80 -0.68 -14.24
N VAL A 158 5.25 0.56 -14.04
CA VAL A 158 4.60 1.56 -13.19
C VAL A 158 4.16 2.74 -14.05
N SER A 159 2.94 3.21 -13.84
CA SER A 159 2.39 4.37 -14.53
C SER A 159 1.60 5.27 -13.58
N THR A 160 1.61 6.57 -13.85
CA THR A 160 0.73 7.54 -13.19
C THR A 160 -0.63 7.53 -13.89
N ILE A 161 -1.69 7.17 -13.16
CA ILE A 161 -3.05 7.15 -13.71
C ILE A 161 -3.83 8.42 -13.41
N ALA A 162 -3.49 9.11 -12.33
CA ALA A 162 -4.09 10.39 -11.95
C ALA A 162 -3.19 11.21 -11.03
N GLY A 163 -3.34 12.53 -11.09
CA GLY A 163 -2.61 13.47 -10.25
C GLY A 163 -1.28 13.91 -10.82
N GLN A 164 -0.85 15.12 -10.46
CA GLN A 164 0.43 15.67 -10.90
C GLN A 164 1.05 16.62 -9.87
N TRP A 165 0.41 17.71 -9.55
CA TRP A 165 0.95 18.76 -8.68
C TRP A 165 0.11 18.90 -7.41
N HIS A 166 0.74 19.40 -6.38
CA HIS A 166 0.16 19.72 -5.08
C HIS A 166 -0.93 20.80 -5.17
N ASP A 167 -2.18 20.42 -5.47
CA ASP A 167 -3.31 21.32 -5.69
C ASP A 167 -4.63 20.53 -5.64
N TYR A 168 -5.73 21.16 -6.05
CA TYR A 168 -7.04 20.57 -6.22
C TYR A 168 -7.60 20.80 -7.61
N SER A 169 -7.90 19.74 -8.33
CA SER A 169 -8.83 19.77 -9.48
C SER A 169 -9.40 18.39 -9.76
N ASP A 170 -10.65 18.34 -10.20
CA ASP A 170 -11.23 17.20 -10.88
C ASP A 170 -10.73 17.14 -12.33
N GLY A 171 -10.85 15.99 -12.99
CA GLY A 171 -10.44 15.85 -14.38
C GLY A 171 -9.96 14.44 -14.72
N TYR A 172 -9.24 14.33 -15.83
CA TYR A 172 -8.67 13.06 -16.31
C TYR A 172 -7.15 13.05 -16.18
N GLY A 173 -6.62 11.92 -15.73
CA GLY A 173 -5.17 11.69 -15.64
C GLY A 173 -4.46 12.78 -14.85
N THR A 174 -3.43 13.34 -15.45
CA THR A 174 -2.62 14.40 -14.83
C THR A 174 -3.27 15.78 -14.80
N ASN A 175 -4.45 15.97 -15.40
CA ASN A 175 -5.24 17.19 -15.21
C ASN A 175 -5.95 17.22 -13.84
N ALA A 176 -6.22 16.06 -13.27
CA ALA A 176 -6.65 15.98 -11.88
C ALA A 176 -5.48 16.30 -10.95
N ARG A 177 -5.77 16.84 -9.77
CA ARG A 177 -4.76 17.18 -8.77
C ARG A 177 -5.22 16.75 -7.39
N PHE A 178 -4.26 16.29 -6.61
CA PHE A 178 -4.42 15.89 -5.22
C PHE A 178 -3.46 16.68 -4.33
N ARG A 179 -3.74 16.65 -3.04
CA ARG A 179 -2.84 17.20 -2.03
C ARG A 179 -2.69 16.24 -0.88
N ASP A 180 -1.52 15.59 -0.81
CA ASP A 180 -1.21 14.58 0.18
C ASP A 180 -2.28 13.46 0.27
N PRO A 181 -2.66 12.82 -0.85
CA PRO A 181 -3.60 11.71 -0.83
C PRO A 181 -3.03 10.58 0.04
N SER A 182 -3.89 9.99 0.86
CA SER A 182 -3.46 9.00 1.86
C SER A 182 -4.13 7.64 1.64
N GLY A 183 -5.22 7.36 2.33
CA GLY A 183 -5.92 6.09 2.25
C GLY A 183 -6.58 5.84 0.91
N LEU A 184 -6.58 4.58 0.48
CA LEU A 184 -7.32 4.08 -0.67
C LEU A 184 -8.32 3.01 -0.25
N ALA A 185 -9.48 3.01 -0.91
CA ALA A 185 -10.42 1.89 -0.92
C ALA A 185 -10.83 1.62 -2.36
N ILE A 186 -11.25 0.40 -2.66
CA ILE A 186 -11.71 0.01 -3.99
C ILE A 186 -13.04 -0.71 -3.86
N ASP A 187 -13.97 -0.46 -4.79
CA ASP A 187 -15.26 -1.15 -4.84
C ASP A 187 -15.24 -2.34 -5.84
N GLU A 188 -16.33 -3.07 -5.89
CA GLU A 188 -16.51 -4.25 -6.78
C GLU A 188 -16.50 -3.91 -8.28
N ASN A 189 -16.61 -2.63 -8.64
CA ASN A 189 -16.53 -2.13 -10.01
C ASN A 189 -15.18 -1.52 -10.34
N ASP A 190 -14.15 -1.76 -9.51
CA ASP A 190 -12.80 -1.21 -9.60
C ASP A 190 -12.74 0.34 -9.51
N ASN A 191 -13.74 1.00 -8.93
CA ASN A 191 -13.59 2.42 -8.62
C ASN A 191 -12.75 2.57 -7.36
N ILE A 192 -11.75 3.44 -7.43
CA ILE A 192 -10.87 3.73 -6.30
C ILE A 192 -11.34 5.00 -5.60
N TYR A 193 -11.49 4.93 -4.29
CA TYR A 193 -11.82 6.06 -3.42
C TYR A 193 -10.57 6.52 -2.70
N VAL A 194 -10.30 7.82 -2.75
CA VAL A 194 -9.07 8.44 -2.28
C VAL A 194 -9.41 9.45 -1.17
N GLY A 195 -8.78 9.28 -0.02
CA GLY A 195 -8.74 10.33 0.99
C GLY A 195 -7.74 11.40 0.56
N ASP A 196 -8.21 12.50 -0.04
CA ASP A 196 -7.41 13.64 -0.49
C ASP A 196 -7.20 14.58 0.72
N ALA A 197 -6.26 14.15 1.59
CA ALA A 197 -6.21 14.56 2.99
C ALA A 197 -6.09 16.08 3.17
N ASN A 198 -5.11 16.70 2.52
CA ASN A 198 -4.90 18.15 2.66
C ASN A 198 -5.79 19.01 1.75
N ASN A 199 -6.63 18.36 0.93
CA ASN A 199 -7.74 19.01 0.24
C ASN A 199 -9.08 18.82 0.97
N HIS A 200 -9.12 18.11 2.10
CA HIS A 200 -10.33 17.85 2.91
C HIS A 200 -11.49 17.28 2.08
N ARG A 201 -11.17 16.32 1.17
CA ARG A 201 -12.10 15.74 0.22
C ARG A 201 -11.96 14.23 0.11
N ILE A 202 -13.05 13.60 -0.27
CA ILE A 202 -13.04 12.23 -0.79
C ILE A 202 -13.21 12.31 -2.30
N ARG A 203 -12.27 11.69 -3.01
CA ARG A 203 -12.26 11.66 -4.47
C ARG A 203 -12.53 10.25 -4.96
N LYS A 204 -13.27 10.14 -6.06
CA LYS A 204 -13.48 8.89 -6.79
C LYS A 204 -12.60 8.90 -8.04
N VAL A 205 -11.88 7.81 -8.26
CA VAL A 205 -11.07 7.55 -9.45
C VAL A 205 -11.69 6.37 -10.18
N SER A 206 -12.16 6.57 -11.40
CA SER A 206 -12.84 5.58 -12.23
C SER A 206 -12.22 5.54 -13.63
N ASP A 207 -12.73 4.68 -14.52
CA ASP A 207 -12.23 4.53 -15.89
C ASP A 207 -10.72 4.27 -15.95
N LEU A 208 -10.23 3.34 -15.12
CA LEU A 208 -8.81 3.07 -14.88
C LEU A 208 -8.02 2.64 -16.13
N SER A 209 -8.72 2.28 -17.22
CA SER A 209 -8.15 1.91 -18.52
C SER A 209 -8.21 3.02 -19.57
N ASN A 210 -8.73 4.20 -19.23
CA ASN A 210 -8.89 5.31 -20.18
C ASN A 210 -7.52 5.81 -20.66
N ALA A 211 -7.37 5.97 -21.99
CA ALA A 211 -6.12 6.44 -22.61
C ALA A 211 -5.70 7.85 -22.19
N SER A 212 -6.66 8.69 -21.75
CA SER A 212 -6.39 10.04 -21.23
C SER A 212 -6.08 10.03 -19.72
N GLY A 213 -5.91 8.85 -19.12
CA GLY A 213 -5.81 8.64 -17.68
C GLY A 213 -7.18 8.45 -17.02
N ALA A 214 -7.18 8.01 -15.77
CA ALA A 214 -8.40 7.75 -15.03
C ALA A 214 -9.18 9.04 -14.75
N LYS A 215 -10.51 8.94 -14.70
CA LYS A 215 -11.40 10.04 -14.32
C LYS A 215 -11.37 10.25 -12.81
N VAL A 216 -11.19 11.49 -12.39
CA VAL A 216 -11.22 11.89 -10.96
C VAL A 216 -12.36 12.84 -10.72
N GLU A 217 -13.20 12.54 -9.75
CA GLU A 217 -14.34 13.34 -9.33
C GLU A 217 -14.36 13.49 -7.80
N THR A 218 -14.70 14.69 -7.32
CA THR A 218 -14.98 14.93 -5.92
C THR A 218 -16.36 14.39 -5.57
N ILE A 219 -16.45 13.52 -4.56
CA ILE A 219 -17.72 12.97 -4.09
C ILE A 219 -18.17 13.51 -2.73
N SER A 220 -17.24 14.06 -1.95
CA SER A 220 -17.55 14.67 -0.64
C SER A 220 -16.44 15.62 -0.21
N GLY A 221 -16.79 16.58 0.64
CA GLY A 221 -15.88 17.59 1.19
C GLY A 221 -15.89 18.89 0.40
N THR A 222 -15.90 20.04 1.11
CA THR A 222 -15.89 21.40 0.52
C THR A 222 -14.48 21.91 0.30
N GLY A 223 -13.50 21.35 0.99
CA GLY A 223 -12.12 21.83 1.01
C GLY A 223 -11.84 22.90 2.06
N ASP A 224 -12.87 23.26 2.81
CA ASP A 224 -12.73 24.22 3.90
C ASP A 224 -12.31 23.53 5.18
N TYR A 225 -11.43 24.14 5.96
CA TYR A 225 -11.19 23.80 7.35
C TYR A 225 -12.38 24.28 8.15
N ASP A 226 -13.23 23.37 8.61
CA ASP A 226 -14.23 23.69 9.62
C ASP A 226 -13.69 23.30 11.00
N TYR A 227 -13.37 24.30 11.79
CA TYR A 227 -13.15 24.13 13.22
C TYR A 227 -14.52 24.24 13.89
N GLY A 228 -15.36 23.17 13.77
CA GLY A 228 -16.61 23.09 14.48
C GLY A 228 -16.45 23.09 16.01
#